data_2cda260dddd24a22b224f52e2aebf78e
#
_entry.id   2cda260dddd24a22b224f52e2aebf78e
#
_cell.length_a   1.000
_cell.length_b   1.000
_cell.length_c   1.000
_cell.angle_alpha   90.00
_cell.angle_beta   90.00
_cell.angle_gamma   90.00
#
_symmetry.space_group_name_H-M   'P 1'
#
loop_
_entity.id
_entity.type
_entity.pdbx_description
1 polymer ?
#
loop_
_entity_poly.entity_id
_entity_poly.type
_entity_poly.pdbx_seq_one_letter_code
_entity_poly.pdbx_strand_id
1 'polypeptide(L)'
;MSRQRELVLRPATVAEIPAVLELWRSAAENAHRPTDTAGAVEVLLARDPDALISAWSGPELVGTVVAGWDGWRCHLYRLAVAPEHRRQGIAGALIEAAEDRCRRLGGTRIDAMVLDDNHTAHRAWESHGYRRQAEWSRWIKPMSTD
;
A
#
# COMPACT_ATOMS: atom_id res chain seq x y z
N MET A 1 8.44 -31.84 -0.88
CA MET A 1 7.98 -30.75 -1.73
C MET A 1 7.14 -29.78 -0.91
N SER A 2 7.61 -28.56 -0.77
CA SER A 2 6.82 -27.53 -0.12
C SER A 2 5.73 -27.07 -1.08
N ARG A 3 4.48 -27.24 -0.68
CA ARG A 3 3.38 -26.62 -1.42
C ARG A 3 3.48 -25.11 -1.23
N GLN A 4 3.56 -24.37 -2.33
CA GLN A 4 3.39 -22.93 -2.25
C GLN A 4 1.98 -22.67 -1.70
N ARG A 5 1.92 -21.92 -0.61
CA ARG A 5 0.63 -21.50 -0.06
C ARG A 5 0.00 -20.53 -1.02
N GLU A 6 -1.29 -20.66 -1.21
CA GLU A 6 -2.05 -19.76 -2.05
C GLU A 6 -2.02 -18.33 -1.48
N LEU A 7 -1.78 -17.36 -2.33
CA LEU A 7 -1.82 -15.95 -1.96
C LEU A 7 -3.27 -15.47 -2.00
N VAL A 8 -3.74 -14.95 -0.87
CA VAL A 8 -5.09 -14.39 -0.76
C VAL A 8 -4.99 -12.89 -0.57
N LEU A 9 -5.67 -12.13 -1.43
CA LEU A 9 -5.78 -10.67 -1.30
C LEU A 9 -7.19 -10.33 -0.85
N ARG A 10 -7.29 -9.50 0.20
CA ARG A 10 -8.57 -9.07 0.76
C ARG A 10 -8.41 -7.79 1.57
N PRO A 11 -9.50 -7.04 1.84
CA PRO A 11 -9.41 -5.91 2.76
C PRO A 11 -8.95 -6.36 4.14
N ALA A 12 -8.12 -5.55 4.77
CA ALA A 12 -7.71 -5.77 6.16
C ALA A 12 -8.85 -5.40 7.11
N THR A 13 -8.91 -6.10 8.23
CA THR A 13 -9.91 -5.83 9.28
C THR A 13 -9.29 -5.10 10.46
N VAL A 14 -10.12 -4.52 11.32
CA VAL A 14 -9.68 -3.84 12.54
C VAL A 14 -8.83 -4.77 13.42
N ALA A 15 -9.21 -6.03 13.54
CA ALA A 15 -8.45 -7.01 14.33
C ALA A 15 -7.04 -7.25 13.79
N GLU A 16 -6.80 -6.94 12.52
CA GLU A 16 -5.52 -7.16 11.86
C GLU A 16 -4.59 -5.94 11.91
N ILE A 17 -5.03 -4.83 12.48
CA ILE A 17 -4.22 -3.61 12.55
C ILE A 17 -2.85 -3.85 13.18
N PRO A 18 -2.70 -4.59 14.30
CA PRO A 18 -1.37 -4.86 14.85
C PRO A 18 -0.42 -5.53 13.86
N ALA A 19 -0.90 -6.50 13.08
CA ALA A 19 -0.09 -7.16 12.05
C ALA A 19 0.31 -6.20 10.94
N VAL A 20 -0.60 -5.33 10.52
CA VAL A 20 -0.34 -4.32 9.50
C VAL A 20 0.74 -3.34 9.96
N LEU A 21 0.64 -2.83 11.19
CA LEU A 21 1.64 -1.90 11.73
C LEU A 21 3.01 -2.55 11.85
N GLU A 22 3.07 -3.81 12.24
CA GLU A 22 4.33 -4.55 12.32
C GLU A 22 4.97 -4.71 10.94
N LEU A 23 4.17 -5.06 9.93
CA LEU A 23 4.65 -5.15 8.55
C LEU A 23 5.20 -3.80 8.07
N TRP A 24 4.48 -2.71 8.31
CA TRP A 24 4.91 -1.39 7.88
C TRP A 24 6.19 -0.95 8.57
N ARG A 25 6.36 -1.29 9.85
CA ARG A 25 7.58 -0.95 10.58
C ARG A 25 8.81 -1.55 9.94
N SER A 26 8.71 -2.78 9.43
CA SER A 26 9.85 -3.53 8.89
C SER A 26 10.00 -3.44 7.38
N ALA A 27 8.95 -3.11 6.64
CA ALA A 27 8.92 -3.29 5.18
C ALA A 27 8.54 -2.05 4.38
N ALA A 28 7.86 -1.06 4.99
CA ALA A 28 7.42 0.13 4.26
C ALA A 28 8.46 1.25 4.29
N GLU A 29 8.30 2.23 3.40
CA GLU A 29 9.08 3.46 3.43
C GLU A 29 8.71 4.27 4.65
N ASN A 30 9.65 4.50 5.57
CA ASN A 30 9.39 5.17 6.84
C ASN A 30 10.05 6.54 6.97
N ALA A 31 10.90 6.93 6.03
CA ALA A 31 11.58 8.22 6.05
C ALA A 31 10.65 9.37 5.67
N HIS A 32 10.84 10.51 6.32
CA HIS A 32 10.18 11.79 5.96
C HIS A 32 8.65 11.78 6.05
N ARG A 33 8.08 11.00 6.97
CA ARG A 33 6.64 10.94 7.17
C ARG A 33 6.29 10.72 8.64
N PRO A 34 5.03 11.05 9.03
CA PRO A 34 4.58 10.77 10.38
C PRO A 34 4.60 9.28 10.70
N THR A 35 4.75 8.96 11.98
CA THR A 35 4.65 7.58 12.46
C THR A 35 3.23 7.06 12.27
N ASP A 36 3.10 5.83 11.80
CA ASP A 36 1.81 5.17 11.69
C ASP A 36 1.26 4.84 13.08
N THR A 37 -0.03 5.03 13.27
CA THR A 37 -0.72 4.72 14.52
C THR A 37 -1.93 3.85 14.27
N ALA A 38 -2.29 3.04 15.27
CA ALA A 38 -3.50 2.23 15.20
C ALA A 38 -4.74 3.10 14.99
N GLY A 39 -4.81 4.23 15.69
CA GLY A 39 -5.95 5.15 15.54
C GLY A 39 -6.11 5.69 14.13
N ALA A 40 -5.02 6.02 13.45
CA ALA A 40 -5.07 6.49 12.06
C ALA A 40 -5.58 5.40 11.12
N VAL A 41 -5.15 4.15 11.32
CA VAL A 41 -5.62 3.04 10.50
C VAL A 41 -7.10 2.74 10.78
N GLU A 42 -7.52 2.83 12.05
CA GLU A 42 -8.95 2.68 12.39
C GLU A 42 -9.82 3.69 11.67
N VAL A 43 -9.39 4.95 11.60
CA VAL A 43 -10.11 6.00 10.87
C VAL A 43 -10.19 5.66 9.38
N LEU A 44 -9.09 5.19 8.80
CA LEU A 44 -9.07 4.76 7.39
C LEU A 44 -10.09 3.65 7.14
N LEU A 45 -10.07 2.60 7.96
CA LEU A 45 -10.97 1.46 7.78
C LEU A 45 -12.44 1.83 8.01
N ALA A 46 -12.72 2.74 8.94
CA ALA A 46 -14.07 3.21 9.18
C ALA A 46 -14.61 4.03 8.00
N ARG A 47 -13.76 4.85 7.39
CA ARG A 47 -14.12 5.69 6.26
C ARG A 47 -14.25 4.91 4.96
N ASP A 48 -13.32 4.00 4.70
CA ASP A 48 -13.23 3.26 3.45
C ASP A 48 -12.72 1.83 3.72
N PRO A 49 -13.63 0.91 4.08
CA PRO A 49 -13.25 -0.44 4.50
C PRO A 49 -12.47 -1.24 3.46
N ASP A 50 -12.57 -0.89 2.18
CA ASP A 50 -11.92 -1.62 1.10
C ASP A 50 -10.59 -0.99 0.65
N ALA A 51 -10.17 0.12 1.26
CA ALA A 51 -8.98 0.84 0.83
C ALA A 51 -7.68 0.13 1.17
N LEU A 52 -7.60 -0.51 2.33
CA LEU A 52 -6.40 -1.22 2.76
C LEU A 52 -6.47 -2.67 2.32
N ILE A 53 -5.76 -2.96 1.22
CA ILE A 53 -5.71 -4.30 0.65
C ILE A 53 -4.54 -5.05 1.30
N SER A 54 -4.83 -6.23 1.83
CA SER A 54 -3.84 -7.09 2.49
C SER A 54 -3.64 -8.39 1.71
N ALA A 55 -2.40 -8.86 1.69
CA ALA A 55 -2.02 -10.11 1.04
C ALA A 55 -1.59 -11.11 2.10
N TRP A 56 -2.14 -12.30 2.06
CA TRP A 56 -1.95 -13.36 3.05
C TRP A 56 -1.43 -14.63 2.43
N SER A 57 -0.45 -15.23 3.08
CA SER A 57 0.03 -16.58 2.78
C SER A 57 -0.33 -17.45 3.98
N GLY A 58 -1.44 -18.18 3.89
CA GLY A 58 -2.01 -18.86 5.06
C GLY A 58 -2.35 -17.85 6.15
N PRO A 59 -1.89 -18.04 7.39
CA PRO A 59 -2.18 -17.12 8.49
C PRO A 59 -1.24 -15.90 8.54
N GLU A 60 -0.27 -15.81 7.64
CA GLU A 60 0.76 -14.76 7.66
C GLU A 60 0.41 -13.61 6.72
N LEU A 61 0.45 -12.38 7.25
CA LEU A 61 0.35 -11.17 6.44
C LEU A 61 1.69 -10.94 5.74
N VAL A 62 1.68 -10.95 4.41
CA VAL A 62 2.91 -10.85 3.62
C VAL A 62 3.01 -9.58 2.81
N GLY A 63 1.93 -8.81 2.69
CA GLY A 63 1.98 -7.56 1.95
C GLY A 63 0.74 -6.71 2.12
N THR A 64 0.87 -5.42 1.81
CA THR A 64 -0.23 -4.45 1.82
C THR A 64 -0.09 -3.43 0.70
N VAL A 65 -1.20 -2.80 0.38
CA VAL A 65 -1.24 -1.52 -0.33
C VAL A 65 -2.49 -0.77 0.14
N VAL A 66 -2.39 0.54 0.30
CA VAL A 66 -3.56 1.39 0.51
C VAL A 66 -3.94 1.98 -0.83
N ALA A 67 -5.14 1.67 -1.31
CA ALA A 67 -5.70 2.21 -2.55
C ALA A 67 -6.74 3.28 -2.18
N GLY A 68 -6.26 4.50 -1.90
CA GLY A 68 -7.10 5.60 -1.47
C GLY A 68 -7.95 6.17 -2.60
N TRP A 69 -9.19 6.50 -2.29
CA TRP A 69 -10.14 7.12 -3.22
C TRP A 69 -10.79 8.31 -2.54
N ASP A 70 -10.64 9.49 -3.12
CA ASP A 70 -11.21 10.71 -2.54
C ASP A 70 -12.54 11.13 -3.19
N GLY A 71 -13.09 10.31 -4.06
CA GLY A 71 -14.27 10.60 -4.86
C GLY A 71 -13.93 11.12 -6.26
N TRP A 72 -12.66 11.33 -6.53
CA TRP A 72 -12.18 11.88 -7.79
C TRP A 72 -10.90 11.18 -8.27
N ARG A 73 -9.91 11.02 -7.39
CA ARG A 73 -8.60 10.48 -7.75
C ARG A 73 -8.21 9.28 -6.89
N CYS A 74 -7.42 8.41 -7.47
CA CYS A 74 -6.82 7.26 -6.80
C CYS A 74 -5.38 7.54 -6.42
N HIS A 75 -5.04 7.25 -5.16
CA HIS A 75 -3.68 7.39 -4.64
C HIS A 75 -3.25 6.10 -3.96
N LEU A 76 -2.06 5.62 -4.29
CA LEU A 76 -1.51 4.42 -3.67
C LEU A 76 -0.49 4.78 -2.61
N TYR A 77 -0.63 4.15 -1.46
CA TYR A 77 0.25 4.32 -0.30
C TYR A 77 0.61 2.95 0.26
N ARG A 78 1.69 2.91 1.03
CA ARG A 78 2.03 1.73 1.83
C ARG A 78 2.06 0.43 1.05
N LEU A 79 2.65 0.47 -0.15
CA LEU A 79 2.99 -0.77 -0.82
C LEU A 79 4.17 -1.38 -0.06
N ALA A 80 3.91 -2.48 0.62
CA ALA A 80 4.90 -3.15 1.45
C ALA A 80 4.81 -4.65 1.24
N VAL A 81 5.95 -5.32 1.14
CA VAL A 81 6.03 -6.79 1.05
C VAL A 81 7.04 -7.25 2.09
N ALA A 82 6.67 -8.24 2.90
CA ALA A 82 7.56 -8.79 3.91
C ALA A 82 8.89 -9.19 3.26
N PRO A 83 10.05 -8.82 3.87
CA PRO A 83 11.35 -9.08 3.24
C PRO A 83 11.58 -10.52 2.82
N GLU A 84 11.13 -11.49 3.61
CA GLU A 84 11.28 -12.92 3.34
C GLU A 84 10.33 -13.43 2.25
N HIS A 85 9.40 -12.60 1.80
CA HIS A 85 8.45 -12.94 0.74
C HIS A 85 8.64 -12.13 -0.54
N ARG A 86 9.74 -11.40 -0.65
CA ARG A 86 10.07 -10.63 -1.86
C ARG A 86 10.39 -11.56 -3.04
N ARG A 87 10.25 -11.03 -4.25
CA ARG A 87 10.49 -11.73 -5.52
C ARG A 87 9.52 -12.90 -5.77
N GLN A 88 8.31 -12.83 -5.20
CA GLN A 88 7.26 -13.82 -5.40
C GLN A 88 6.05 -13.26 -6.13
N GLY A 89 6.15 -12.05 -6.68
CA GLY A 89 5.05 -11.42 -7.43
C GLY A 89 3.99 -10.77 -6.54
N ILE A 90 4.20 -10.66 -5.24
CA ILE A 90 3.20 -10.11 -4.31
C ILE A 90 2.95 -8.63 -4.57
N ALA A 91 4.01 -7.84 -4.78
CA ALA A 91 3.85 -6.41 -5.09
C ALA A 91 3.01 -6.21 -6.35
N GLY A 92 3.27 -6.98 -7.41
CA GLY A 92 2.49 -6.92 -8.64
C GLY A 92 1.03 -7.26 -8.43
N ALA A 93 0.75 -8.31 -7.65
CA ALA A 93 -0.63 -8.69 -7.34
C ALA A 93 -1.36 -7.58 -6.58
N LEU A 94 -0.68 -6.93 -5.62
CA LEU A 94 -1.25 -5.81 -4.87
C LEU A 94 -1.51 -4.61 -5.77
N ILE A 95 -0.58 -4.27 -6.65
CA ILE A 95 -0.75 -3.15 -7.59
C ILE A 95 -1.94 -3.42 -8.51
N GLU A 96 -2.05 -4.63 -9.06
CA GLU A 96 -3.17 -5.00 -9.91
C GLU A 96 -4.51 -4.92 -9.18
N ALA A 97 -4.57 -5.39 -7.94
CA ALA A 97 -5.78 -5.31 -7.12
C ALA A 97 -6.19 -3.85 -6.87
N ALA A 98 -5.21 -2.98 -6.59
CA ALA A 98 -5.45 -1.55 -6.40
C ALA A 98 -5.96 -0.90 -7.68
N GLU A 99 -5.38 -1.25 -8.82
CA GLU A 99 -5.82 -0.73 -10.12
C GLU A 99 -7.24 -1.19 -10.47
N ASP A 100 -7.58 -2.44 -10.17
CA ASP A 100 -8.93 -2.95 -10.38
C ASP A 100 -9.95 -2.19 -9.54
N ARG A 101 -9.61 -1.92 -8.27
CA ARG A 101 -10.45 -1.11 -7.41
C ARG A 101 -10.64 0.30 -7.98
N CYS A 102 -9.56 0.93 -8.42
CA CYS A 102 -9.59 2.25 -9.02
C CYS A 102 -10.54 2.30 -10.23
N ARG A 103 -10.45 1.31 -11.11
CA ARG A 103 -11.33 1.22 -12.28
C ARG A 103 -12.80 1.07 -11.88
N ARG A 104 -13.09 0.21 -10.89
CA ARG A 104 -14.46 0.00 -10.41
C ARG A 104 -15.06 1.27 -9.82
N LEU A 105 -14.24 2.13 -9.22
CA LEU A 105 -14.69 3.41 -8.65
C LEU A 105 -14.80 4.53 -9.69
N GLY A 106 -14.37 4.27 -10.92
CA GLY A 106 -14.44 5.27 -12.00
C GLY A 106 -13.18 6.10 -12.16
N GLY A 107 -12.08 5.72 -11.51
CA GLY A 107 -10.81 6.41 -11.64
C GLY A 107 -10.20 6.21 -13.03
N THR A 108 -9.63 7.29 -13.58
CA THR A 108 -9.00 7.27 -14.90
C THR A 108 -7.49 7.44 -14.82
N ARG A 109 -6.98 7.73 -13.62
CA ARG A 109 -5.56 7.91 -13.37
C ARG A 109 -5.27 7.50 -11.95
N ILE A 110 -4.11 6.91 -11.74
CA ILE A 110 -3.66 6.44 -10.44
C ILE A 110 -2.24 6.97 -10.21
N ASP A 111 -1.94 7.37 -8.98
CA ASP A 111 -0.60 7.79 -8.64
C ASP A 111 -0.09 7.11 -7.38
N ALA A 112 1.23 7.13 -7.20
CA ALA A 112 1.90 6.58 -6.04
C ALA A 112 3.00 7.53 -5.62
N MET A 113 3.18 7.71 -4.31
CA MET A 113 4.28 8.48 -3.76
C MET A 113 5.42 7.52 -3.42
N VAL A 114 6.56 7.72 -4.06
CA VAL A 114 7.73 6.87 -3.90
C VAL A 114 8.93 7.74 -3.56
N LEU A 115 9.68 7.39 -2.51
CA LEU A 115 10.89 8.12 -2.15
C LEU A 115 11.91 8.06 -3.30
N ASP A 116 12.53 9.20 -3.60
CA ASP A 116 13.51 9.29 -4.67
C ASP A 116 14.69 8.31 -4.49
N ASP A 117 15.05 8.01 -3.25
CA ASP A 117 16.16 7.12 -2.93
C ASP A 117 15.78 5.63 -2.93
N ASN A 118 14.51 5.29 -3.07
CA ASN A 118 14.05 3.91 -3.03
C ASN A 118 14.10 3.28 -4.41
N HIS A 119 15.32 2.94 -4.86
CA HIS A 119 15.53 2.41 -6.22
C HIS A 119 14.86 1.05 -6.46
N THR A 120 14.75 0.23 -5.44
CA THR A 120 14.04 -1.05 -5.55
C THR A 120 12.56 -0.83 -5.85
N ALA A 121 11.94 0.12 -5.16
CA ALA A 121 10.54 0.47 -5.42
C ALA A 121 10.37 1.09 -6.82
N HIS A 122 11.30 1.95 -7.26
CA HIS A 122 11.26 2.53 -8.60
C HIS A 122 11.13 1.45 -9.66
N ARG A 123 11.94 0.39 -9.56
CA ARG A 123 11.90 -0.71 -10.53
C ARG A 123 10.57 -1.44 -10.51
N ALA A 124 10.02 -1.68 -9.31
CA ALA A 124 8.73 -2.34 -9.17
C ALA A 124 7.60 -1.51 -9.82
N TRP A 125 7.57 -0.21 -9.55
CA TRP A 125 6.57 0.68 -10.14
C TRP A 125 6.72 0.79 -11.65
N GLU A 126 7.95 0.99 -12.12
CA GLU A 126 8.23 1.09 -13.57
C GLU A 126 7.82 -0.18 -14.32
N SER A 127 8.03 -1.36 -13.73
CA SER A 127 7.65 -2.63 -14.35
C SER A 127 6.13 -2.78 -14.50
N HIS A 128 5.36 -1.97 -13.78
CA HIS A 128 3.89 -1.95 -13.87
C HIS A 128 3.36 -0.72 -14.61
N GLY A 129 4.22 -0.02 -15.36
CA GLY A 129 3.82 1.08 -16.20
C GLY A 129 3.77 2.44 -15.53
N TYR A 130 4.23 2.56 -14.29
CA TYR A 130 4.33 3.84 -13.61
C TYR A 130 5.62 4.53 -14.00
N ARG A 131 5.57 5.85 -14.05
CA ARG A 131 6.74 6.68 -14.34
C ARG A 131 6.76 7.90 -13.44
N ARG A 132 7.95 8.35 -13.12
CA ARG A 132 8.14 9.56 -12.33
C ARG A 132 7.61 10.78 -13.09
N GLN A 133 6.91 11.66 -12.38
CA GLN A 133 6.46 12.94 -12.91
C GLN A 133 7.24 14.07 -12.24
N ALA A 134 8.33 14.47 -12.87
CA ALA A 134 9.31 15.40 -12.29
C ALA A 134 8.81 16.86 -12.21
N GLU A 135 7.76 17.19 -12.98
CA GLU A 135 7.22 18.57 -13.02
C GLU A 135 6.47 18.96 -11.75
N TRP A 136 6.13 17.99 -10.89
CA TRP A 136 5.34 18.22 -9.68
C TRP A 136 6.17 17.96 -8.44
N SER A 137 5.96 18.79 -7.43
CA SER A 137 6.58 18.60 -6.11
C SER A 137 5.51 18.50 -5.05
N ARG A 138 5.79 17.71 -4.03
CA ARG A 138 4.89 17.57 -2.90
C ARG A 138 5.16 18.67 -1.88
N TRP A 139 4.12 19.39 -1.50
CA TRP A 139 4.17 20.42 -0.47
C TRP A 139 3.39 19.93 0.73
N ILE A 140 4.00 19.93 1.90
CA ILE A 140 3.39 19.39 3.11
C ILE A 140 3.30 20.44 4.20
N LYS A 141 2.29 20.28 5.05
CA LYS A 141 2.17 21.05 6.29
C LYS A 141 1.61 20.10 7.35
N PRO A 142 2.38 19.80 8.40
CA PRO A 142 1.84 19.02 9.52
C PRO A 142 0.68 19.79 10.16
N MET A 143 -0.39 19.07 10.49
CA MET A 143 -1.55 19.68 11.12
C MET A 143 -1.43 19.55 12.63
N SER A 144 -1.73 20.65 13.32
CA SER A 144 -1.79 20.65 14.77
C SER A 144 -2.93 19.78 15.27
N THR A 145 -2.68 19.01 16.33
CA THR A 145 -3.69 18.14 16.95
C THR A 145 -4.26 18.73 18.24
N ASP A 146 -4.12 20.03 18.46
CA ASP A 146 -4.63 20.72 19.65
C ASP A 146 -6.17 20.70 19.75
#